data_57f90225a23dd0b4346f77f0d7c5f3f3
#
_entry.id   57f90225a23dd0b4346f77f0d7c5f3f3
#
_cell.length_a   1.000
_cell.length_b   1.000
_cell.length_c   1.000
_cell.angle_alpha   90.00
_cell.angle_beta   90.00
_cell.angle_gamma   90.00
#
_symmetry.space_group_name_H-M   'P 1'
#
loop_
_entity.id
_entity.type
_entity.pdbx_description
1 polymer ?
#
loop_
_entity_poly.entity_id
_entity_poly.type
_entity_poly.pdbx_seq_one_letter_code
_entity_poly.pdbx_strand_id
1 'polypeptide(L)'
;GYFLGRIFLFLEAIGINTERLRFRQHMDNEMAHYASDCWDAEIHTSYGWIECVGCADRSAFDLTMHSQRTKRDLMVQEPLKEPRVYQKYVPTINKKVLGPFFKKNAKVIEDTIMSMDQDCLQKLQNGLEAGKATVSANGETFEVTKEHVEVEYKTIKESVRNFIPNVIEPSFGIGRIFYALLEHAFWAREEDKERGVLSLPPLVAPFKVL
;
A
#
# COMPACT_ATOMS: atom_id res chain seq x y z
N GLY A 1 5.63 -9.79 9.25
CA GLY A 1 6.60 -10.77 9.75
C GLY A 1 7.97 -10.68 9.08
N TYR A 2 8.05 -10.72 7.73
CA TYR A 2 9.33 -10.81 7.00
C TYR A 2 10.31 -9.67 7.33
N PHE A 3 9.87 -8.42 7.26
CA PHE A 3 10.74 -7.27 7.52
C PHE A 3 11.16 -7.17 8.99
N LEU A 4 10.30 -7.53 9.93
CA LEU A 4 10.67 -7.60 11.35
C LEU A 4 11.79 -8.64 11.57
N GLY A 5 11.69 -9.80 10.91
CA GLY A 5 12.77 -10.80 10.93
C GLY A 5 14.08 -10.27 10.33
N ARG A 6 14.02 -9.48 9.25
CA ARG A 6 15.21 -8.84 8.65
C ARG A 6 15.83 -7.79 9.58
N ILE A 7 15.00 -7.02 10.28
CA ILE A 7 15.45 -6.04 11.29
C ILE A 7 16.14 -6.77 12.45
N PHE A 8 15.54 -7.85 12.96
CA PHE A 8 16.16 -8.67 14.02
C PHE A 8 17.54 -9.18 13.61
N LEU A 9 17.65 -9.84 12.45
CA LEU A 9 18.91 -10.38 11.95
C LEU A 9 19.97 -9.30 11.71
N PHE A 10 19.56 -8.10 11.28
CA PHE A 10 20.47 -6.97 11.13
C PHE A 10 21.03 -6.52 12.48
N LEU A 11 20.16 -6.30 13.47
CA LEU A 11 20.57 -5.84 14.81
C LEU A 11 21.43 -6.87 15.51
N GLU A 12 21.13 -8.16 15.40
CA GLU A 12 21.95 -9.26 15.91
C GLU A 12 23.33 -9.29 15.24
N ALA A 13 23.36 -9.18 13.91
CA ALA A 13 24.61 -9.26 13.13
C ALA A 13 25.60 -8.15 13.45
N ILE A 14 25.11 -6.94 13.79
CA ILE A 14 25.98 -5.82 14.20
C ILE A 14 26.39 -5.89 15.67
N GLY A 15 25.84 -6.82 16.47
CA GLY A 15 26.25 -7.09 17.85
C GLY A 15 25.35 -6.52 18.93
N ILE A 16 24.11 -6.15 18.61
CA ILE A 16 23.10 -5.82 19.62
C ILE A 16 22.78 -7.08 20.43
N ASN A 17 22.80 -6.99 21.75
CA ASN A 17 22.40 -8.08 22.63
C ASN A 17 20.90 -8.39 22.45
N THR A 18 20.56 -9.58 21.98
CA THR A 18 19.19 -9.99 21.70
C THR A 18 18.33 -10.13 22.95
N GLU A 19 18.91 -10.33 24.13
CA GLU A 19 18.18 -10.30 25.40
C GLU A 19 17.72 -8.89 25.81
N ARG A 20 18.34 -7.88 25.19
CA ARG A 20 18.02 -6.46 25.38
C ARG A 20 17.31 -5.86 24.15
N LEU A 21 16.73 -6.70 23.28
CA LEU A 21 15.98 -6.31 22.10
C LEU A 21 14.56 -6.82 22.22
N ARG A 22 13.58 -5.95 21.94
CA ARG A 22 12.19 -6.34 21.84
C ARG A 22 11.51 -5.68 20.65
N PHE A 23 10.42 -6.26 20.19
CA PHE A 23 9.51 -5.66 19.22
C PHE A 23 8.21 -5.28 19.92
N ARG A 24 7.78 -4.05 19.75
CA ARG A 24 6.54 -3.51 20.31
C ARG A 24 5.61 -3.06 19.19
N GLN A 25 4.40 -3.60 19.17
CA GLN A 25 3.37 -3.13 18.26
C GLN A 25 2.73 -1.84 18.79
N HIS A 26 2.45 -0.90 17.91
CA HIS A 26 1.68 0.29 18.25
C HIS A 26 0.23 -0.06 18.56
N MET A 27 -0.35 0.62 19.53
CA MET A 27 -1.78 0.57 19.78
C MET A 27 -2.53 1.51 18.84
N ASP A 28 -3.84 1.31 18.67
CA ASP A 28 -4.67 2.09 17.75
C ASP A 28 -4.55 3.61 17.95
N ASN A 29 -4.38 4.06 19.20
CA ASN A 29 -4.24 5.47 19.54
C ASN A 29 -2.82 6.04 19.31
N GLU A 30 -1.84 5.19 19.04
CA GLU A 30 -0.46 5.56 18.71
C GLU A 30 -0.19 5.49 17.21
N MET A 31 -1.08 4.84 16.46
CA MET A 31 -0.91 4.57 15.05
C MET A 31 -0.86 5.87 14.23
N ALA A 32 0.12 5.99 13.35
CA ALA A 32 0.16 7.08 12.39
C ALA A 32 -1.00 6.96 11.38
N HIS A 33 -1.57 8.09 10.96
CA HIS A 33 -2.74 8.14 10.08
C HIS A 33 -2.55 7.43 8.72
N TYR A 34 -1.31 7.21 8.29
CA TYR A 34 -0.96 6.54 7.04
C TYR A 34 -0.66 5.05 7.22
N ALA A 35 -0.56 4.56 8.45
CA ALA A 35 -0.17 3.19 8.74
C ALA A 35 -1.39 2.33 9.12
N SER A 36 -1.46 1.14 8.56
CA SER A 36 -2.42 0.11 8.97
C SER A 36 -1.87 -0.79 10.07
N ASP A 37 -0.55 -0.85 10.22
CA ASP A 37 0.16 -1.55 11.29
C ASP A 37 1.54 -0.92 11.46
N CYS A 38 2.05 -0.86 12.70
CA CYS A 38 3.36 -0.31 13.01
C CYS A 38 4.01 -1.06 14.16
N TRP A 39 5.29 -1.35 14.02
CA TRP A 39 6.10 -2.05 15.01
C TRP A 39 7.42 -1.32 15.21
N ASP A 40 7.84 -1.20 16.47
CA ASP A 40 9.15 -0.67 16.84
C ASP A 40 10.07 -1.79 17.31
N ALA A 41 11.31 -1.77 16.82
CA ALA A 41 12.39 -2.50 17.47
C ALA A 41 13.01 -1.57 18.52
N GLU A 42 12.82 -1.92 19.78
CA GLU A 42 13.33 -1.19 20.94
C GLU A 42 14.52 -1.93 21.55
N ILE A 43 15.57 -1.16 21.89
CA ILE A 43 16.78 -1.68 22.52
C ILE A 43 16.88 -1.12 23.93
N HIS A 44 17.14 -1.98 24.90
CA HIS A 44 17.31 -1.59 26.29
C HIS A 44 18.70 -1.04 26.54
N THR A 45 18.78 0.20 26.99
CA THR A 45 20.00 0.92 27.34
C THR A 45 19.92 1.44 28.77
N SER A 46 20.93 2.17 29.23
CA SER A 46 20.92 2.87 30.52
C SER A 46 19.78 3.89 30.65
N TYR A 47 19.24 4.39 29.53
CA TYR A 47 18.06 5.26 29.48
C TYR A 47 16.73 4.50 29.48
N GLY A 48 16.75 3.18 29.53
CA GLY A 48 15.58 2.31 29.36
C GLY A 48 15.42 1.84 27.92
N TRP A 49 14.18 1.51 27.55
CA TRP A 49 13.86 1.06 26.20
C TRP A 49 13.80 2.24 25.23
N ILE A 50 14.63 2.17 24.18
CA ILE A 50 14.73 3.21 23.15
C ILE A 50 14.29 2.60 21.82
N GLU A 51 13.33 3.22 21.15
CA GLU A 51 12.96 2.92 19.77
C GLU A 51 14.17 3.19 18.86
N CYS A 52 14.64 2.17 18.18
CA CYS A 52 15.78 2.23 17.27
C CYS A 52 15.41 1.98 15.80
N VAL A 53 14.36 1.20 15.55
CA VAL A 53 13.86 0.95 14.20
C VAL A 53 12.35 0.93 14.24
N GLY A 54 11.71 1.78 13.44
CA GLY A 54 10.28 1.68 13.15
C GLY A 54 10.03 0.83 11.90
N CYS A 55 8.95 0.07 11.87
CA CYS A 55 8.53 -0.70 10.72
C CYS A 55 7.01 -0.55 10.52
N ALA A 56 6.63 0.31 9.59
CA ALA A 56 5.24 0.61 9.30
C ALA A 56 4.74 -0.10 8.04
N ASP A 57 3.54 -0.66 8.12
CA ASP A 57 2.74 -1.01 6.95
C ASP A 57 1.88 0.20 6.57
N ARG A 58 2.29 0.92 5.54
CA ARG A 58 1.61 2.11 5.02
C ARG A 58 0.45 1.75 4.08
N SER A 59 0.18 0.46 3.89
CA SER A 59 -0.77 -0.05 2.90
C SER A 59 -0.59 0.62 1.53
N ALA A 60 -1.66 0.87 0.80
CA ALA A 60 -1.62 1.61 -0.47
C ALA A 60 -1.91 3.11 -0.30
N PHE A 61 -1.83 3.66 0.93
CA PHE A 61 -2.27 5.02 1.23
C PHE A 61 -1.55 6.08 0.39
N ASP A 62 -0.22 6.14 0.47
CA ASP A 62 0.55 7.18 -0.22
C ASP A 62 0.39 7.12 -1.73
N LEU A 63 0.51 5.92 -2.31
CA LEU A 63 0.40 5.74 -3.76
C LEU A 63 -1.01 6.09 -4.27
N THR A 64 -2.05 5.78 -3.50
CA THR A 64 -3.43 6.15 -3.82
C THR A 64 -3.60 7.67 -3.80
N MET A 65 -3.12 8.34 -2.74
CA MET A 65 -3.21 9.79 -2.60
C MET A 65 -2.42 10.52 -3.70
N HIS A 66 -1.22 10.02 -4.03
CA HIS A 66 -0.41 10.56 -5.12
C HIS A 66 -1.07 10.35 -6.49
N SER A 67 -1.62 9.16 -6.76
CA SER A 67 -2.37 8.90 -8.00
C SER A 67 -3.52 9.88 -8.18
N GLN A 68 -4.33 10.06 -7.15
CA GLN A 68 -5.47 10.97 -7.19
C GLN A 68 -5.04 12.42 -7.42
N ARG A 69 -3.99 12.89 -6.73
CA ARG A 69 -3.53 14.27 -6.81
C ARG A 69 -2.84 14.59 -8.14
N THR A 70 -2.02 13.67 -8.64
CA THR A 70 -1.25 13.87 -9.89
C THR A 70 -2.04 13.45 -11.13
N LYS A 71 -3.19 12.77 -10.97
CA LYS A 71 -3.98 12.14 -12.03
C LYS A 71 -3.14 11.15 -12.88
N ARG A 72 -2.18 10.49 -12.25
CA ARG A 72 -1.34 9.44 -12.86
C ARG A 72 -1.52 8.16 -12.07
N ASP A 73 -1.78 7.07 -12.77
CA ASP A 73 -1.91 5.75 -12.15
C ASP A 73 -0.55 5.24 -11.69
N LEU A 74 -0.43 5.02 -10.37
CA LEU A 74 0.74 4.40 -9.74
C LEU A 74 0.42 2.93 -9.43
N MET A 75 0.11 2.17 -10.49
CA MET A 75 -0.25 0.76 -10.41
C MET A 75 0.88 -0.14 -10.89
N VAL A 76 0.97 -1.31 -10.27
CA VAL A 76 1.82 -2.41 -10.73
C VAL A 76 0.99 -3.32 -11.61
N GLN A 77 1.58 -3.75 -12.72
CA GLN A 77 1.03 -4.75 -13.64
C GLN A 77 1.72 -6.09 -13.40
N GLU A 78 0.97 -7.04 -12.85
CA GLU A 78 1.45 -8.38 -12.59
C GLU A 78 0.84 -9.35 -13.60
N PRO A 79 1.64 -10.05 -14.41
CA PRO A 79 1.12 -11.08 -15.30
C PRO A 79 0.55 -12.23 -14.47
N LEU A 80 -0.68 -12.64 -14.78
CA LEU A 80 -1.29 -13.79 -14.15
C LEU A 80 -0.67 -15.08 -14.69
N LYS A 81 -0.40 -16.06 -13.82
CA LYS A 81 0.09 -17.40 -14.22
C LYS A 81 -0.92 -18.10 -15.16
N GLU A 82 -2.18 -17.95 -14.86
CA GLU A 82 -3.28 -18.44 -15.70
C GLU A 82 -4.23 -17.27 -15.97
N PRO A 83 -4.58 -16.99 -17.23
CA PRO A 83 -5.52 -15.94 -17.57
C PRO A 83 -6.90 -16.23 -16.95
N ARG A 84 -7.49 -15.25 -16.32
CA ARG A 84 -8.88 -15.31 -15.85
C ARG A 84 -9.83 -15.07 -17.00
N VAL A 85 -10.76 -15.99 -17.21
CA VAL A 85 -11.83 -15.85 -18.20
C VAL A 85 -13.14 -15.72 -17.46
N TYR A 86 -13.82 -14.59 -17.65
CA TYR A 86 -15.13 -14.35 -17.04
C TYR A 86 -16.00 -13.54 -18.01
N GLN A 87 -17.30 -13.60 -17.77
CA GLN A 87 -18.26 -12.85 -18.58
C GLN A 87 -18.79 -11.67 -17.78
N LYS A 88 -18.94 -10.54 -18.44
CA LYS A 88 -19.55 -9.35 -17.85
C LYS A 88 -20.23 -8.47 -18.87
N TYR A 89 -21.20 -7.69 -18.40
CA TYR A 89 -21.81 -6.63 -19.17
C TYR A 89 -20.83 -5.47 -19.34
N VAL A 90 -20.61 -5.08 -20.59
CA VAL A 90 -19.71 -3.98 -20.95
C VAL A 90 -20.51 -2.91 -21.69
N PRO A 91 -20.68 -1.72 -21.10
CA PRO A 91 -21.33 -0.62 -21.78
C PRO A 91 -20.35 0.04 -22.78
N THR A 92 -20.86 0.33 -23.97
CA THR A 92 -20.17 1.10 -25.01
C THR A 92 -20.98 2.35 -25.28
N ILE A 93 -20.40 3.52 -25.07
CA ILE A 93 -21.10 4.81 -25.19
C ILE A 93 -20.78 5.44 -26.53
N ASN A 94 -21.80 5.78 -27.31
CA ASN A 94 -21.65 6.53 -28.53
C ASN A 94 -21.59 8.04 -28.23
N LYS A 95 -20.39 8.54 -27.96
CA LYS A 95 -20.17 9.96 -27.60
C LYS A 95 -20.62 10.92 -28.70
N LYS A 96 -20.61 10.50 -29.98
CA LYS A 96 -21.01 11.35 -31.10
C LYS A 96 -22.52 11.62 -31.12
N VAL A 97 -23.32 10.72 -30.57
CA VAL A 97 -24.77 10.85 -30.49
C VAL A 97 -25.18 11.37 -29.10
N LEU A 98 -24.59 10.82 -28.04
CA LEU A 98 -24.92 11.21 -26.67
C LEU A 98 -24.61 12.69 -26.40
N GLY A 99 -23.45 13.19 -26.87
CA GLY A 99 -23.00 14.56 -26.65
C GLY A 99 -23.98 15.63 -27.19
N PRO A 100 -24.33 15.65 -28.48
CA PRO A 100 -25.27 16.58 -29.05
C PRO A 100 -26.68 16.50 -28.47
N PHE A 101 -27.12 15.28 -28.09
CA PHE A 101 -28.47 15.04 -27.57
C PHE A 101 -28.64 15.55 -26.14
N PHE A 102 -27.75 15.15 -25.21
CA PHE A 102 -27.83 15.49 -23.78
C PHE A 102 -27.01 16.70 -23.37
N LYS A 103 -26.21 17.27 -24.25
CA LYS A 103 -25.41 18.51 -24.03
C LYS A 103 -24.66 18.50 -22.70
N LYS A 104 -25.04 19.36 -21.75
CA LYS A 104 -24.39 19.49 -20.44
C LYS A 104 -24.47 18.24 -19.56
N ASN A 105 -25.53 17.42 -19.79
CA ASN A 105 -25.76 16.20 -18.99
C ASN A 105 -25.09 14.97 -19.57
N ALA A 106 -24.54 15.06 -20.80
CA ALA A 106 -23.92 13.90 -21.48
C ALA A 106 -22.80 13.26 -20.68
N LYS A 107 -21.91 14.06 -20.07
CA LYS A 107 -20.81 13.58 -19.24
C LYS A 107 -21.30 12.91 -17.95
N VAL A 108 -22.31 13.46 -17.31
CA VAL A 108 -22.90 12.91 -16.08
C VAL A 108 -23.54 11.55 -16.35
N ILE A 109 -24.25 11.44 -17.48
CA ILE A 109 -24.86 10.18 -17.93
C ILE A 109 -23.77 9.15 -18.25
N GLU A 110 -22.70 9.54 -18.96
CA GLU A 110 -21.54 8.70 -19.23
C GLU A 110 -20.93 8.16 -17.94
N ASP A 111 -20.56 9.05 -17.00
CA ASP A 111 -19.93 8.68 -15.73
C ASP A 111 -20.84 7.76 -14.89
N THR A 112 -22.16 8.02 -14.90
CA THR A 112 -23.15 7.19 -14.20
C THR A 112 -23.21 5.79 -14.79
N ILE A 113 -23.30 5.64 -16.12
CA ILE A 113 -23.36 4.35 -16.78
C ILE A 113 -22.04 3.55 -16.57
N MET A 114 -20.90 4.22 -16.64
CA MET A 114 -19.59 3.59 -16.42
C MET A 114 -19.36 3.15 -14.97
N SER A 115 -20.07 3.73 -14.01
CA SER A 115 -20.02 3.36 -12.59
C SER A 115 -21.09 2.36 -12.15
N MET A 116 -22.00 1.94 -13.05
CA MET A 116 -23.04 0.95 -12.76
C MET A 116 -22.45 -0.43 -12.46
N ASP A 117 -23.05 -1.13 -11.50
CA ASP A 117 -22.78 -2.53 -11.24
C ASP A 117 -23.34 -3.45 -12.33
N GLN A 118 -23.01 -4.73 -12.29
CA GLN A 118 -23.38 -5.71 -13.29
C GLN A 118 -24.91 -5.93 -13.35
N ASP A 119 -25.59 -5.84 -12.21
CA ASP A 119 -27.05 -6.00 -12.13
C ASP A 119 -27.78 -4.81 -12.77
N CYS A 120 -27.29 -3.60 -12.55
CA CYS A 120 -27.81 -2.40 -13.18
C CYS A 120 -27.54 -2.40 -14.70
N LEU A 121 -26.36 -2.84 -15.13
CA LEU A 121 -26.03 -2.97 -16.57
C LEU A 121 -26.90 -4.02 -17.25
N GLN A 122 -27.24 -5.14 -16.59
CA GLN A 122 -28.17 -6.12 -17.10
C GLN A 122 -29.57 -5.55 -17.29
N LYS A 123 -30.07 -4.80 -16.29
CA LYS A 123 -31.36 -4.11 -16.39
C LYS A 123 -31.37 -3.07 -17.50
N LEU A 124 -30.26 -2.33 -17.63
CA LEU A 124 -30.08 -1.35 -18.71
C LEU A 124 -30.14 -2.04 -20.08
N GLN A 125 -29.44 -3.18 -20.26
CA GLN A 125 -29.49 -3.95 -21.49
C GLN A 125 -30.91 -4.39 -21.83
N ASN A 126 -31.64 -4.98 -20.87
CA ASN A 126 -33.03 -5.44 -21.08
C ASN A 126 -33.94 -4.27 -21.48
N GLY A 127 -33.77 -3.09 -20.86
CA GLY A 127 -34.51 -1.88 -21.23
C GLY A 127 -34.16 -1.38 -22.63
N LEU A 128 -32.89 -1.41 -23.01
CA LEU A 128 -32.45 -1.04 -24.37
C LEU A 128 -32.96 -2.04 -25.44
N GLU A 129 -33.10 -3.31 -25.10
CA GLU A 129 -33.73 -4.32 -26.00
C GLU A 129 -35.20 -4.06 -26.18
N ALA A 130 -35.91 -3.57 -25.15
CA ALA A 130 -37.29 -3.14 -25.22
C ALA A 130 -37.52 -1.78 -25.93
N GLY A 131 -36.41 -1.15 -26.38
CA GLY A 131 -36.41 0.09 -27.14
C GLY A 131 -35.88 1.31 -26.39
N LYS A 132 -36.13 1.42 -25.09
CA LYS A 132 -35.69 2.54 -24.25
C LYS A 132 -35.32 2.06 -22.84
N ALA A 133 -34.32 2.66 -22.28
CA ALA A 133 -33.93 2.47 -20.88
C ALA A 133 -33.80 3.81 -20.15
N THR A 134 -33.95 3.78 -18.84
CA THR A 134 -33.90 4.95 -17.99
C THR A 134 -32.62 4.94 -17.14
N VAL A 135 -31.90 6.05 -17.15
CA VAL A 135 -30.71 6.27 -16.32
C VAL A 135 -30.98 7.45 -15.40
N SER A 136 -30.88 7.23 -14.09
CA SER A 136 -31.01 8.29 -13.09
C SER A 136 -29.63 8.86 -12.75
N ALA A 137 -29.43 10.13 -13.00
CA ALA A 137 -28.17 10.82 -12.74
C ALA A 137 -28.47 12.20 -12.14
N ASN A 138 -27.79 12.56 -11.05
CA ASN A 138 -27.95 13.82 -10.30
C ASN A 138 -29.41 14.15 -9.92
N GLY A 139 -30.24 13.13 -9.63
CA GLY A 139 -31.64 13.31 -9.25
C GLY A 139 -32.60 13.53 -10.42
N GLU A 140 -32.10 13.56 -11.65
CA GLU A 140 -32.86 13.58 -12.88
C GLU A 140 -32.86 12.23 -13.57
N THR A 141 -33.90 11.93 -14.33
CA THR A 141 -34.06 10.68 -15.06
C THR A 141 -33.96 10.95 -16.55
N PHE A 142 -33.06 10.24 -17.21
CA PHE A 142 -32.79 10.37 -18.64
C PHE A 142 -33.20 9.11 -19.40
N GLU A 143 -33.91 9.26 -20.51
CA GLU A 143 -34.17 8.14 -21.41
C GLU A 143 -33.01 7.98 -22.39
N VAL A 144 -32.43 6.78 -22.42
CA VAL A 144 -31.38 6.38 -23.35
C VAL A 144 -31.85 5.26 -24.28
N THR A 145 -31.34 5.27 -25.49
CA THR A 145 -31.64 4.27 -26.52
C THR A 145 -30.37 3.55 -26.98
N LYS A 146 -30.49 2.51 -27.77
CA LYS A 146 -29.35 1.78 -28.38
C LYS A 146 -28.43 2.67 -29.21
N GLU A 147 -28.92 3.79 -29.73
CA GLU A 147 -28.06 4.76 -30.46
C GLU A 147 -27.11 5.51 -29.54
N HIS A 148 -27.50 5.71 -28.29
CA HIS A 148 -26.71 6.43 -27.26
C HIS A 148 -25.73 5.49 -26.55
N VAL A 149 -26.19 4.27 -26.20
CA VAL A 149 -25.46 3.28 -25.40
C VAL A 149 -25.79 1.90 -25.86
N GLU A 150 -24.76 1.09 -26.02
CA GLU A 150 -24.88 -0.36 -26.28
C GLU A 150 -24.28 -1.11 -25.08
N VAL A 151 -24.99 -2.11 -24.59
CA VAL A 151 -24.50 -2.97 -23.49
C VAL A 151 -24.41 -4.41 -24.02
N GLU A 152 -23.21 -4.94 -24.02
CA GLU A 152 -22.96 -6.29 -24.51
C GLU A 152 -22.46 -7.21 -23.38
N TYR A 153 -22.90 -8.44 -23.38
CA TYR A 153 -22.40 -9.48 -22.50
C TYR A 153 -21.18 -10.15 -23.13
N LYS A 154 -19.98 -9.76 -22.69
CA LYS A 154 -18.73 -10.18 -23.33
C LYS A 154 -17.91 -11.09 -22.43
N THR A 155 -17.25 -12.07 -23.06
CA THR A 155 -16.19 -12.83 -22.41
C THR A 155 -14.92 -12.01 -22.37
N ILE A 156 -14.44 -11.69 -21.15
CA ILE A 156 -13.20 -10.97 -20.91
C ILE A 156 -12.13 -11.97 -20.53
N LYS A 157 -10.99 -11.88 -21.19
CA LYS A 157 -9.78 -12.62 -20.84
C LYS A 157 -8.79 -11.64 -20.22
N GLU A 158 -8.59 -11.77 -18.92
CA GLU A 158 -7.66 -10.95 -18.15
C GLU A 158 -6.35 -11.71 -17.97
N SER A 159 -5.27 -11.25 -18.59
CA SER A 159 -3.93 -11.85 -18.48
C SER A 159 -3.03 -11.08 -17.52
N VAL A 160 -3.44 -9.89 -17.08
CA VAL A 160 -2.66 -8.98 -16.24
C VAL A 160 -3.54 -8.48 -15.11
N ARG A 161 -3.03 -8.54 -13.90
CA ARG A 161 -3.64 -7.92 -12.72
C ARG A 161 -3.03 -6.54 -12.50
N ASN A 162 -3.86 -5.52 -12.45
CA ASN A 162 -3.46 -4.17 -12.06
C ASN A 162 -3.85 -3.93 -10.60
N PHE A 163 -2.91 -3.45 -9.79
CA PHE A 163 -3.19 -3.09 -8.40
C PHE A 163 -2.22 -2.01 -7.91
N ILE A 164 -2.65 -1.25 -6.91
CA ILE A 164 -1.77 -0.34 -6.17
C ILE A 164 -1.09 -1.17 -5.07
N PRO A 165 0.25 -1.28 -5.06
CA PRO A 165 0.94 -2.10 -4.08
C PRO A 165 0.91 -1.47 -2.69
N ASN A 166 0.96 -2.33 -1.67
CA ASN A 166 1.22 -1.89 -0.31
C ASN A 166 2.69 -1.54 -0.14
N VAL A 167 2.96 -0.55 0.68
CA VAL A 167 4.31 -0.07 0.99
C VAL A 167 4.64 -0.43 2.43
N ILE A 168 5.77 -1.11 2.62
CA ILE A 168 6.34 -1.35 3.95
C ILE A 168 7.55 -0.44 4.12
N GLU A 169 7.57 0.32 5.20
CA GLU A 169 8.62 1.28 5.52
C GLU A 169 9.39 0.85 6.77
N PRO A 170 10.55 0.20 6.64
CA PRO A 170 11.49 0.06 7.73
C PRO A 170 12.36 1.32 7.83
N SER A 171 12.33 1.98 8.98
CA SER A 171 13.05 3.23 9.25
C SER A 171 14.05 3.03 10.37
N PHE A 172 15.35 3.24 10.10
CA PHE A 172 16.43 2.96 11.02
C PHE A 172 16.97 4.24 11.66
N GLY A 173 16.88 4.35 12.98
CA GLY A 173 17.49 5.41 13.78
C GLY A 173 18.97 5.13 14.00
N ILE A 174 19.82 5.38 13.00
CA ILE A 174 21.25 5.00 13.01
C ILE A 174 21.98 5.52 14.23
N GLY A 175 21.73 6.77 14.66
CA GLY A 175 22.35 7.33 15.85
C GLY A 175 21.97 6.59 17.15
N ARG A 176 20.70 6.17 17.26
CA ARG A 176 20.21 5.40 18.41
C ARG A 176 20.77 3.98 18.42
N ILE A 177 20.83 3.33 17.26
CA ILE A 177 21.43 2.01 17.09
C ILE A 177 22.92 2.06 17.44
N PHE A 178 23.63 3.07 16.94
CA PHE A 178 25.06 3.24 17.20
C PHE A 178 25.33 3.45 18.70
N TYR A 179 24.54 4.31 19.36
CA TYR A 179 24.65 4.52 20.81
C TYR A 179 24.42 3.21 21.58
N ALA A 180 23.33 2.48 21.28
CA ALA A 180 23.01 1.22 21.92
C ALA A 180 24.10 0.16 21.70
N LEU A 181 24.66 0.11 20.49
CA LEU A 181 25.77 -0.80 20.17
C LEU A 181 27.02 -0.50 21.00
N LEU A 182 27.41 0.77 21.11
CA LEU A 182 28.56 1.16 21.94
C LEU A 182 28.32 0.84 23.41
N GLU A 183 27.10 1.08 23.92
CA GLU A 183 26.78 0.77 25.32
C GLU A 183 26.81 -0.74 25.57
N HIS A 184 26.28 -1.58 24.65
CA HIS A 184 26.30 -3.05 24.77
C HIS A 184 27.69 -3.64 24.61
N ALA A 185 28.57 -2.99 23.84
CA ALA A 185 29.94 -3.44 23.61
C ALA A 185 30.93 -2.93 24.67
N PHE A 186 30.52 -1.96 25.50
CA PHE A 186 31.39 -1.35 26.51
C PHE A 186 31.41 -2.18 27.79
N TRP A 187 32.61 -2.40 28.31
CA TRP A 187 32.84 -2.97 29.64
C TRP A 187 34.15 -2.46 30.26
N ALA A 188 34.29 -2.57 31.56
CA ALA A 188 35.51 -2.24 32.27
C ALA A 188 36.16 -3.51 32.85
N ARG A 189 37.47 -3.55 32.87
CA ARG A 189 38.19 -4.67 33.46
C ARG A 189 38.06 -4.63 34.98
N GLU A 190 37.90 -5.77 35.63
CA GLU A 190 37.75 -5.84 37.09
C GLU A 190 38.98 -5.31 37.82
N GLU A 191 40.19 -5.59 37.28
CA GLU A 191 41.47 -5.20 37.85
C GLU A 191 41.92 -3.77 37.50
N ASP A 192 41.30 -3.15 36.46
CA ASP A 192 41.68 -1.84 35.96
C ASP A 192 40.43 -1.11 35.43
N LYS A 193 39.64 -0.58 36.37
CA LYS A 193 38.36 0.08 36.07
C LYS A 193 38.49 1.40 35.31
N GLU A 194 39.71 1.98 35.29
CA GLU A 194 39.97 3.20 34.52
C GLU A 194 40.11 2.93 33.02
N ARG A 195 40.35 1.68 32.63
CA ARG A 195 40.43 1.29 31.23
C ARG A 195 39.15 0.68 30.75
N GLY A 196 38.33 1.50 30.09
CA GLY A 196 37.18 1.04 29.35
C GLY A 196 37.58 0.25 28.09
N VAL A 197 36.83 -0.78 27.79
CA VAL A 197 37.02 -1.64 26.61
C VAL A 197 35.75 -1.63 25.76
N LEU A 198 35.92 -1.48 24.45
CA LEU A 198 34.82 -1.67 23.45
C LEU A 198 35.07 -2.97 22.69
N SER A 199 34.26 -3.98 22.97
CA SER A 199 34.34 -5.28 22.28
C SER A 199 33.40 -5.30 21.06
N LEU A 200 33.80 -4.61 19.99
CA LEU A 200 33.01 -4.53 18.77
C LEU A 200 33.12 -5.81 17.94
N PRO A 201 32.02 -6.34 17.39
CA PRO A 201 32.07 -7.43 16.43
C PRO A 201 32.93 -7.08 15.20
N PRO A 202 33.59 -8.07 14.56
CA PRO A 202 34.44 -7.79 13.40
C PRO A 202 33.71 -7.10 12.24
N LEU A 203 32.38 -7.30 12.12
CA LEU A 203 31.57 -6.69 11.08
C LEU A 203 31.56 -5.16 11.17
N VAL A 204 31.51 -4.60 12.37
CA VAL A 204 31.39 -3.14 12.62
C VAL A 204 32.71 -2.51 13.11
N ALA A 205 33.70 -3.31 13.50
CA ALA A 205 35.00 -2.80 13.89
C ALA A 205 35.66 -2.04 12.72
N PRO A 206 36.19 -0.81 12.94
CA PRO A 206 36.80 -0.03 11.87
C PRO A 206 38.10 -0.68 11.35
N PHE A 207 38.86 -1.35 12.24
CA PHE A 207 40.05 -2.11 11.87
C PHE A 207 39.77 -3.59 12.02
N LYS A 208 39.99 -4.36 10.95
CA LYS A 208 39.73 -5.81 10.92
C LYS A 208 40.93 -6.64 11.35
N VAL A 209 42.11 -6.15 11.05
CA VAL A 209 43.40 -6.73 11.37
C VAL A 209 44.36 -5.58 11.69
N LEU A 210 45.18 -5.75 12.71
CA LEU A 210 46.28 -4.87 13.10
C LEU A 210 47.61 -5.52 12.74
#